data_28621b973902c345c30bc9eaab768919
#
_entry.id   28621b973902c345c30bc9eaab768919
#
_cell.length_a   1.000
_cell.length_b   1.000
_cell.length_c   1.000
_cell.angle_alpha   90.00
_cell.angle_beta   90.00
_cell.angle_gamma   90.00
#
_symmetry.space_group_name_H-M   'P 1'
#
loop_
_entity.id
_entity.type
_entity.pdbx_description
1 polymer ?
#
loop_
_entity_poly.entity_id
_entity_poly.type
_entity_poly.pdbx_seq_one_letter_code
_entity_poly.pdbx_strand_id
1 'polypeptide(L)'
;MLKSISNKEIIALRMMRDFLMKNGRMPSVRELMKAMNYKSPRSAAVILQQLIDKKILSKKQDGSLQFAQYEFENETDSEQTVKVPLLGTVSCGIPILAEENIEAMIAVSTKIAKPPNKYFLLRATGDSMDKKGINDGDLVLVKQQSTAENGDIIVALIDDEATIKELKINQQNVLLLPHSSNKEHTPIILSKDFKVQGVVITTIPGYTP
;
A
#
# COMPACT_ATOMS: atom_id res chain seq x y z
N MET A 1 -7.33 -21.47 17.81
CA MET A 1 -6.14 -22.30 17.42
C MET A 1 -6.33 -22.75 15.98
N LEU A 2 -5.61 -22.18 15.02
CA LEU A 2 -5.60 -22.66 13.63
C LEU A 2 -4.98 -24.04 13.59
N LYS A 3 -5.76 -25.06 13.19
CA LYS A 3 -5.24 -26.40 12.99
C LYS A 3 -4.20 -26.37 11.87
N SER A 4 -2.97 -26.78 12.12
CA SER A 4 -1.88 -26.78 11.12
C SER A 4 -2.29 -27.52 9.85
N ILE A 5 -1.97 -26.95 8.70
CA ILE A 5 -2.24 -27.54 7.39
C ILE A 5 -1.10 -28.51 7.06
N SER A 6 -1.42 -29.74 6.74
CA SER A 6 -0.44 -30.76 6.34
C SER A 6 0.07 -30.54 4.90
N ASN A 7 1.25 -31.06 4.57
CA ASN A 7 1.79 -30.99 3.21
C ASN A 7 0.85 -31.59 2.14
N LYS A 8 0.10 -32.65 2.47
CA LYS A 8 -0.87 -33.26 1.55
C LYS A 8 -2.05 -32.33 1.30
N GLU A 9 -2.52 -31.60 2.30
CA GLU A 9 -3.59 -30.61 2.18
C GLU A 9 -3.14 -29.41 1.36
N ILE A 10 -1.90 -28.95 1.51
CA ILE A 10 -1.31 -27.86 0.71
C ILE A 10 -1.26 -28.25 -0.77
N ILE A 11 -0.83 -29.46 -1.08
CA ILE A 11 -0.80 -30.00 -2.46
C ILE A 11 -2.22 -30.07 -3.03
N ALA A 12 -3.19 -30.57 -2.26
CA ALA A 12 -4.59 -30.64 -2.67
C ALA A 12 -5.15 -29.23 -2.98
N LEU A 13 -4.89 -28.24 -2.12
CA LEU A 13 -5.33 -26.86 -2.31
C LEU A 13 -4.75 -26.23 -3.59
N ARG A 14 -3.47 -26.47 -3.87
CA ARG A 14 -2.83 -26.00 -5.12
C ARG A 14 -3.53 -26.60 -6.34
N MET A 15 -3.71 -27.92 -6.35
CA MET A 15 -4.36 -28.61 -7.46
C MET A 15 -5.82 -28.18 -7.66
N MET A 16 -6.56 -27.96 -6.57
CA MET A 16 -7.94 -27.47 -6.63
C MET A 16 -8.01 -26.05 -7.18
N ARG A 17 -7.11 -25.17 -6.76
CA ARG A 17 -7.00 -23.81 -7.30
C ARG A 17 -6.68 -23.82 -8.80
N ASP A 18 -5.66 -24.55 -9.19
CA ASP A 18 -5.23 -24.62 -10.59
C ASP A 18 -6.32 -25.22 -11.48
N PHE A 19 -7.06 -26.22 -10.97
CA PHE A 19 -8.22 -26.78 -11.66
C PHE A 19 -9.36 -25.75 -11.80
N LEU A 20 -9.66 -25.01 -10.74
CA LEU A 20 -10.66 -23.95 -10.74
C LEU A 20 -10.31 -22.84 -11.75
N MET A 21 -9.06 -22.40 -11.78
CA MET A 21 -8.60 -21.38 -12.74
C MET A 21 -8.69 -21.86 -14.19
N LYS A 22 -8.42 -23.15 -14.45
CA LYS A 22 -8.46 -23.72 -15.80
C LYS A 22 -9.87 -24.04 -16.27
N ASN A 23 -10.76 -24.50 -15.38
CA ASN A 23 -12.07 -25.07 -15.76
C ASN A 23 -13.26 -24.24 -15.28
N GLY A 24 -13.05 -23.16 -14.52
CA GLY A 24 -14.09 -22.30 -13.95
C GLY A 24 -14.95 -22.96 -12.86
N ARG A 25 -14.60 -24.18 -12.43
CA ARG A 25 -15.33 -24.94 -11.38
C ARG A 25 -14.37 -25.72 -10.49
N MET A 26 -14.83 -26.09 -9.31
CA MET A 26 -14.08 -26.98 -8.42
C MET A 26 -13.99 -28.40 -8.97
N PRO A 27 -12.88 -29.12 -8.72
CA PRO A 27 -12.77 -30.51 -9.12
C PRO A 27 -13.71 -31.40 -8.31
N SER A 28 -14.27 -32.41 -8.95
CA SER A 28 -14.95 -33.52 -8.27
C SER A 28 -13.95 -34.37 -7.47
N VAL A 29 -14.45 -35.19 -6.54
CA VAL A 29 -13.61 -36.13 -5.77
C VAL A 29 -12.74 -37.02 -6.68
N ARG A 30 -13.31 -37.49 -7.80
CA ARG A 30 -12.60 -38.36 -8.76
C ARG A 30 -11.50 -37.59 -9.53
N GLU A 31 -11.76 -36.34 -9.89
CA GLU A 31 -10.78 -35.47 -10.55
C GLU A 31 -9.63 -35.13 -9.62
N LEU A 32 -9.94 -34.79 -8.35
CA LEU A 32 -8.92 -34.55 -7.34
C LEU A 32 -8.10 -35.79 -7.04
N MET A 33 -8.75 -36.97 -6.96
CA MET A 33 -8.08 -38.26 -6.81
C MET A 33 -7.04 -38.49 -7.92
N LYS A 34 -7.45 -38.27 -9.18
CA LYS A 34 -6.54 -38.40 -10.33
C LYS A 34 -5.39 -37.39 -10.28
N ALA A 35 -5.69 -36.13 -9.99
CA ALA A 35 -4.70 -35.05 -9.88
C ALA A 35 -3.65 -35.34 -8.79
N MET A 36 -4.07 -35.90 -7.66
CA MET A 36 -3.20 -36.26 -6.54
C MET A 36 -2.55 -37.66 -6.67
N ASN A 37 -2.80 -38.34 -7.78
CA ASN A 37 -2.33 -39.73 -8.04
C ASN A 37 -2.73 -40.70 -6.92
N TYR A 38 -3.95 -40.57 -6.38
CA TYR A 38 -4.47 -41.50 -5.37
C TYR A 38 -5.13 -42.70 -6.02
N LYS A 39 -4.96 -43.85 -5.39
CA LYS A 39 -5.56 -45.13 -5.85
C LYS A 39 -7.04 -45.27 -5.50
N SER A 40 -7.54 -44.44 -4.58
CA SER A 40 -8.90 -44.57 -4.05
C SER A 40 -9.58 -43.20 -3.94
N PRO A 41 -10.87 -43.07 -4.34
CA PRO A 41 -11.65 -41.86 -4.16
C PRO A 41 -11.80 -41.50 -2.65
N ARG A 42 -11.77 -42.48 -1.78
CA ARG A 42 -11.86 -42.30 -0.32
C ARG A 42 -10.72 -41.44 0.22
N SER A 43 -9.50 -41.60 -0.31
CA SER A 43 -8.34 -40.81 0.10
C SER A 43 -8.51 -39.34 -0.25
N ALA A 44 -9.05 -39.03 -1.42
CA ALA A 44 -9.36 -37.65 -1.81
C ALA A 44 -10.51 -37.07 -0.97
N ALA A 45 -11.55 -37.87 -0.70
CA ALA A 45 -12.69 -37.46 0.12
C ALA A 45 -12.27 -37.10 1.56
N VAL A 46 -11.34 -37.87 2.14
CA VAL A 46 -10.80 -37.58 3.49
C VAL A 46 -10.11 -36.24 3.53
N ILE A 47 -9.28 -35.91 2.52
CA ILE A 47 -8.61 -34.59 2.47
C ILE A 47 -9.62 -33.47 2.30
N LEU A 48 -10.63 -33.64 1.44
CA LEU A 48 -11.69 -32.66 1.29
C LEU A 48 -12.44 -32.44 2.60
N GLN A 49 -12.76 -33.50 3.32
CA GLN A 49 -13.43 -33.36 4.62
C GLN A 49 -12.54 -32.64 5.64
N GLN A 50 -11.25 -32.96 5.70
CA GLN A 50 -10.29 -32.27 6.57
C GLN A 50 -10.22 -30.77 6.27
N LEU A 51 -10.24 -30.38 4.98
CA LEU A 51 -10.23 -28.98 4.57
C LEU A 51 -11.55 -28.27 4.91
N ILE A 52 -12.69 -28.98 4.85
CA ILE A 52 -13.99 -28.47 5.30
C ILE A 52 -14.00 -28.29 6.83
N ASP A 53 -13.50 -29.28 7.58
CA ASP A 53 -13.43 -29.24 9.05
C ASP A 53 -12.49 -28.12 9.54
N LYS A 54 -11.52 -27.76 8.73
CA LYS A 54 -10.62 -26.61 8.95
C LYS A 54 -11.19 -25.29 8.44
N LYS A 55 -12.42 -25.29 7.91
CA LYS A 55 -13.10 -24.14 7.33
C LYS A 55 -12.36 -23.48 6.15
N ILE A 56 -11.49 -24.22 5.47
CA ILE A 56 -10.78 -23.77 4.26
C ILE A 56 -11.67 -23.95 3.02
N LEU A 57 -12.52 -24.95 3.04
CA LEU A 57 -13.55 -25.21 2.06
C LEU A 57 -14.93 -25.16 2.69
N SER A 58 -15.92 -24.72 1.91
CA SER A 58 -17.35 -24.79 2.28
C SER A 58 -18.14 -25.45 1.16
N LYS A 59 -19.32 -25.97 1.49
CA LYS A 59 -20.29 -26.47 0.53
C LYS A 59 -21.31 -25.37 0.23
N LYS A 60 -21.58 -25.16 -1.05
CA LYS A 60 -22.70 -24.32 -1.49
C LYS A 60 -24.04 -25.03 -1.26
N GLN A 61 -25.15 -24.33 -1.44
CA GLN A 61 -26.49 -24.89 -1.34
C GLN A 61 -26.74 -26.03 -2.34
N ASP A 62 -26.09 -26.01 -3.50
CA ASP A 62 -26.14 -27.04 -4.54
C ASP A 62 -25.23 -28.24 -4.25
N GLY A 63 -24.54 -28.26 -3.10
CA GLY A 63 -23.60 -29.29 -2.70
C GLY A 63 -22.21 -29.18 -3.34
N SER A 64 -22.00 -28.24 -4.25
CA SER A 64 -20.67 -27.99 -4.83
C SER A 64 -19.70 -27.39 -3.80
N LEU A 65 -18.40 -27.68 -3.97
CA LEU A 65 -17.36 -27.13 -3.11
C LEU A 65 -16.98 -25.72 -3.59
N GLN A 66 -16.65 -24.86 -2.63
CA GLN A 66 -16.00 -23.58 -2.87
C GLN A 66 -14.90 -23.38 -1.84
N PHE A 67 -13.92 -22.57 -2.15
CA PHE A 67 -13.05 -22.03 -1.11
C PHE A 67 -13.93 -21.23 -0.17
N ALA A 68 -13.84 -21.50 1.13
CA ALA A 68 -14.50 -20.64 2.09
C ALA A 68 -13.99 -19.22 1.82
N GLN A 69 -14.91 -18.27 1.63
CA GLN A 69 -14.54 -16.88 1.80
C GLN A 69 -14.12 -16.77 3.27
N TYR A 70 -12.81 -16.74 3.47
CA TYR A 70 -12.31 -16.17 4.70
C TYR A 70 -12.73 -14.69 4.64
N GLU A 71 -13.85 -14.36 5.26
CA GLU A 71 -13.89 -13.12 5.96
C GLU A 71 -12.73 -13.23 6.93
N PHE A 72 -11.63 -12.58 6.58
CA PHE A 72 -10.55 -12.35 7.51
C PHE A 72 -11.09 -11.43 8.61
N GLU A 73 -11.93 -12.01 9.49
CA GLU A 73 -12.10 -11.46 10.81
C GLU A 73 -10.72 -11.55 11.47
N ASN A 74 -10.04 -10.43 11.41
CA ASN A 74 -9.03 -9.98 12.37
C ASN A 74 -8.36 -11.09 13.17
N GLU A 75 -7.31 -11.68 12.59
CA GLU A 75 -6.09 -12.01 13.32
C GLU A 75 -5.11 -12.64 12.33
N THR A 76 -4.05 -11.93 12.08
CA THR A 76 -2.79 -12.20 11.40
C THR A 76 -2.64 -11.52 10.04
N ASP A 77 -1.90 -10.41 10.05
CA ASP A 77 -0.91 -9.92 9.06
C ASP A 77 -1.21 -10.00 7.54
N SER A 78 -2.45 -9.98 7.09
CA SER A 78 -2.71 -9.41 5.79
C SER A 78 -2.71 -7.89 5.98
N GLU A 79 -1.60 -7.25 5.69
CA GLU A 79 -1.52 -5.80 5.71
C GLU A 79 -2.59 -5.25 4.77
N GLN A 80 -3.63 -4.68 5.36
CA GLN A 80 -4.62 -3.95 4.59
C GLN A 80 -3.88 -2.80 3.91
N THR A 81 -4.07 -2.66 2.62
CA THR A 81 -3.46 -1.59 1.84
C THR A 81 -4.52 -0.65 1.28
N VAL A 82 -4.16 0.62 1.16
CA VAL A 82 -4.92 1.62 0.41
C VAL A 82 -4.13 2.01 -0.82
N LYS A 83 -4.83 2.30 -1.92
CA LYS A 83 -4.20 2.82 -3.12
C LYS A 83 -3.93 4.31 -2.93
N VAL A 84 -2.67 4.69 -2.98
CA VAL A 84 -2.20 6.07 -2.83
C VAL A 84 -1.66 6.54 -4.18
N PRO A 85 -2.13 7.68 -4.72
CA PRO A 85 -1.63 8.21 -5.98
C PRO A 85 -0.18 8.67 -5.85
N LEU A 86 0.67 8.23 -6.77
CA LEU A 86 1.98 8.82 -7.04
C LEU A 86 1.78 9.96 -8.03
N LEU A 87 2.20 11.15 -7.64
CA LEU A 87 2.12 12.33 -8.47
C LEU A 87 3.44 12.52 -9.21
N GLY A 88 3.33 12.79 -10.50
CA GLY A 88 4.45 13.20 -11.34
C GLY A 88 4.72 14.71 -11.23
N THR A 89 5.06 15.32 -12.35
CA THR A 89 5.29 16.78 -12.42
C THR A 89 3.98 17.53 -12.16
N VAL A 90 3.96 18.41 -11.16
CA VAL A 90 2.80 19.25 -10.84
C VAL A 90 2.79 20.42 -11.82
N SER A 91 1.76 20.49 -12.66
CA SER A 91 1.60 21.60 -13.61
C SER A 91 0.97 22.82 -12.95
N CYS A 92 1.42 24.03 -13.35
CA CYS A 92 0.89 25.29 -12.86
C CYS A 92 -0.63 25.42 -13.06
N GLY A 93 -1.32 25.91 -12.02
CA GLY A 93 -2.75 26.22 -12.07
C GLY A 93 -3.69 25.03 -11.93
N ILE A 94 -3.18 23.80 -11.85
CA ILE A 94 -3.96 22.58 -11.66
C ILE A 94 -3.85 22.11 -10.20
N PRO A 95 -4.95 21.67 -9.54
CA PRO A 95 -4.87 21.10 -8.20
C PRO A 95 -3.87 19.93 -8.17
N ILE A 96 -3.04 19.85 -7.13
CA ILE A 96 -1.96 18.85 -7.04
C ILE A 96 -2.46 17.41 -7.20
N LEU A 97 -3.70 17.13 -6.81
CA LEU A 97 -4.36 15.82 -6.94
C LEU A 97 -5.28 15.71 -8.16
N ALA A 98 -5.10 16.56 -9.17
CA ALA A 98 -5.82 16.37 -10.44
C ALA A 98 -5.41 15.04 -11.09
N GLU A 99 -6.34 14.39 -11.78
CA GLU A 99 -6.07 13.11 -12.45
C GLU A 99 -4.90 13.17 -13.42
N GLU A 100 -4.71 14.33 -14.06
CA GLU A 100 -3.61 14.62 -15.00
C GLU A 100 -2.22 14.53 -14.36
N ASN A 101 -2.11 14.71 -13.04
CA ASN A 101 -0.86 14.64 -12.30
C ASN A 101 -0.57 13.23 -11.76
N ILE A 102 -1.49 12.27 -11.88
CA ILE A 102 -1.33 10.92 -11.33
C ILE A 102 -0.52 10.06 -12.30
N GLU A 103 0.69 9.71 -11.90
CA GLU A 103 1.59 8.81 -12.65
C GLU A 103 1.24 7.34 -12.41
N ALA A 104 0.94 6.97 -11.17
CA ALA A 104 0.63 5.60 -10.77
C ALA A 104 -0.21 5.54 -9.49
N MET A 105 -0.79 4.37 -9.20
CA MET A 105 -1.45 4.06 -7.92
C MET A 105 -0.65 3.00 -7.17
N ILE A 106 -0.09 3.37 -6.03
CA ILE A 106 0.77 2.50 -5.22
C ILE A 106 0.00 1.99 -4.00
N ALA A 107 0.11 0.68 -3.73
CA ALA A 107 -0.48 0.08 -2.53
C ALA A 107 0.40 0.39 -1.31
N VAL A 108 -0.17 1.07 -0.31
CA VAL A 108 0.50 1.43 0.94
C VAL A 108 -0.26 0.83 2.12
N SER A 109 0.47 0.27 3.09
CA SER A 109 -0.13 -0.33 4.28
C SER A 109 -1.00 0.68 5.06
N THR A 110 -2.18 0.26 5.50
CA THR A 110 -3.07 1.07 6.34
C THR A 110 -2.49 1.36 7.73
N LYS A 111 -1.45 0.64 8.14
CA LYS A 111 -0.69 0.95 9.35
C LYS A 111 0.02 2.31 9.23
N ILE A 112 0.39 2.70 8.02
CA ILE A 112 1.08 3.94 7.68
C ILE A 112 0.08 4.96 7.12
N ALA A 113 -0.63 4.62 6.05
CA ALA A 113 -1.65 5.45 5.43
C ALA A 113 -3.04 5.18 6.05
N LYS A 114 -3.27 5.70 7.25
CA LYS A 114 -4.46 5.43 8.08
C LYS A 114 -5.72 6.11 7.53
N PRO A 115 -6.76 5.36 7.11
CA PRO A 115 -8.06 5.96 6.81
C PRO A 115 -8.68 6.66 8.05
N PRO A 116 -9.52 7.69 7.89
CA PRO A 116 -10.07 8.22 6.64
C PRO A 116 -9.21 9.30 5.96
N ASN A 117 -7.96 9.52 6.43
CA ASN A 117 -7.10 10.53 5.86
C ASN A 117 -6.78 10.24 4.39
N LYS A 118 -6.57 11.30 3.62
CA LYS A 118 -6.09 11.21 2.24
C LYS A 118 -4.58 11.35 2.19
N TYR A 119 -3.96 10.62 1.28
CA TYR A 119 -2.51 10.60 1.10
C TYR A 119 -2.16 10.68 -0.37
N PHE A 120 -0.96 11.15 -0.66
CA PHE A 120 -0.32 11.07 -1.96
C PHE A 120 1.17 10.81 -1.80
N LEU A 121 1.80 10.36 -2.87
CA LEU A 121 3.24 10.15 -2.96
C LEU A 121 3.82 11.17 -3.93
N LEU A 122 5.01 11.67 -3.59
CA LEU A 122 5.84 12.49 -4.46
C LEU A 122 7.22 11.85 -4.58
N ARG A 123 7.86 12.02 -5.73
CA ARG A 123 9.27 11.71 -5.89
C ARG A 123 10.10 12.91 -5.44
N ALA A 124 10.95 12.71 -4.43
CA ALA A 124 11.89 13.74 -4.00
C ALA A 124 12.92 14.01 -5.10
N THR A 125 13.25 15.27 -5.29
CA THR A 125 14.28 15.70 -6.22
C THR A 125 15.27 16.59 -5.50
N GLY A 126 16.56 16.29 -5.67
CA GLY A 126 17.67 17.01 -5.04
C GLY A 126 17.96 16.57 -3.60
N ASP A 127 18.88 17.29 -2.96
CA ASP A 127 19.52 16.92 -1.70
C ASP A 127 19.14 17.85 -0.54
N SER A 128 18.15 18.71 -0.72
CA SER A 128 17.81 19.77 0.27
C SER A 128 17.32 19.24 1.62
N MET A 129 16.97 17.95 1.73
CA MET A 129 16.43 17.31 2.94
C MET A 129 17.16 16.01 3.30
N ASP A 130 18.38 15.79 2.81
CA ASP A 130 19.17 14.57 3.00
C ASP A 130 19.45 14.25 4.48
N LYS A 131 19.67 15.27 5.33
CA LYS A 131 19.85 15.10 6.77
C LYS A 131 18.60 14.67 7.53
N LYS A 132 17.43 14.73 6.88
CA LYS A 132 16.17 14.19 7.40
C LYS A 132 15.82 12.84 6.77
N GLY A 133 16.76 12.24 6.02
CA GLY A 133 16.60 10.93 5.37
C GLY A 133 15.70 10.98 4.14
N ILE A 134 15.58 12.14 3.49
CA ILE A 134 14.88 12.28 2.22
C ILE A 134 15.93 12.58 1.17
N ASN A 135 16.25 11.57 0.34
CA ASN A 135 17.27 11.64 -0.68
C ASN A 135 16.65 11.80 -2.06
N ASP A 136 17.47 12.16 -3.03
CA ASP A 136 17.05 12.22 -4.42
C ASP A 136 16.52 10.87 -4.92
N GLY A 137 15.35 10.88 -5.57
CA GLY A 137 14.67 9.69 -6.08
C GLY A 137 13.80 8.94 -5.06
N ASP A 138 13.85 9.27 -3.77
CA ASP A 138 12.99 8.64 -2.76
C ASP A 138 11.50 8.99 -3.00
N LEU A 139 10.61 8.05 -2.70
CA LEU A 139 9.18 8.35 -2.63
C LEU A 139 8.81 8.86 -1.23
N VAL A 140 8.15 10.00 -1.19
CA VAL A 140 7.72 10.65 0.03
C VAL A 140 6.22 10.50 0.20
N LEU A 141 5.77 9.80 1.25
CA LEU A 141 4.36 9.68 1.59
C LEU A 141 3.90 10.92 2.36
N VAL A 142 2.91 11.60 1.82
CA VAL A 142 2.38 12.86 2.34
C VAL A 142 0.92 12.68 2.73
N LYS A 143 0.57 13.09 3.95
CA LYS A 143 -0.80 13.23 4.39
C LYS A 143 -1.34 14.56 3.87
N GLN A 144 -2.40 14.52 3.10
CA GLN A 144 -3.04 15.72 2.54
C GLN A 144 -3.70 16.53 3.65
N GLN A 145 -3.25 17.74 3.86
CA GLN A 145 -3.85 18.72 4.76
C GLN A 145 -3.32 20.11 4.44
N SER A 146 -4.12 21.15 4.71
CA SER A 146 -3.79 22.56 4.44
C SER A 146 -3.11 23.26 5.62
N THR A 147 -2.97 22.58 6.76
CA THR A 147 -2.36 23.10 7.98
C THR A 147 -1.19 22.23 8.40
N ALA A 148 -0.22 22.83 9.07
CA ALA A 148 0.94 22.12 9.63
C ALA A 148 1.41 22.81 10.89
N GLU A 149 2.12 22.08 11.73
CA GLU A 149 2.68 22.57 12.99
C GLU A 149 4.16 22.94 12.82
N ASN A 150 4.66 23.75 13.74
CA ASN A 150 6.06 24.15 13.77
C ASN A 150 6.96 22.93 13.96
N GLY A 151 7.88 22.70 13.03
CA GLY A 151 8.77 21.55 13.00
C GLY A 151 8.32 20.41 12.09
N ASP A 152 7.11 20.47 11.52
CA ASP A 152 6.67 19.49 10.53
C ASP A 152 7.49 19.60 9.24
N ILE A 153 7.77 18.46 8.63
CA ILE A 153 8.27 18.40 7.25
C ILE A 153 7.04 18.45 6.35
N ILE A 154 6.94 19.48 5.52
CA ILE A 154 5.78 19.73 4.68
C ILE A 154 6.12 19.71 3.20
N VAL A 155 5.09 19.44 2.40
CA VAL A 155 5.06 19.79 0.99
C VAL A 155 4.37 21.15 0.89
N ALA A 156 5.11 22.15 0.45
CA ALA A 156 4.61 23.49 0.19
C ALA A 156 4.61 23.79 -1.31
N LEU A 157 3.61 24.51 -1.77
CA LEU A 157 3.58 25.07 -3.12
C LEU A 157 3.95 26.55 -3.03
N ILE A 158 5.02 26.94 -3.72
CA ILE A 158 5.53 28.32 -3.83
C ILE A 158 5.68 28.60 -5.31
N ASP A 159 5.05 29.66 -5.79
CA ASP A 159 5.10 30.05 -7.21
C ASP A 159 4.86 28.86 -8.15
N ASP A 160 3.87 28.02 -7.80
CA ASP A 160 3.49 26.80 -8.51
C ASP A 160 4.53 25.66 -8.52
N GLU A 161 5.60 25.77 -7.77
CA GLU A 161 6.57 24.69 -7.57
C GLU A 161 6.40 24.01 -6.21
N ALA A 162 6.32 22.66 -6.22
CA ALA A 162 6.27 21.87 -4.99
C ALA A 162 7.67 21.74 -4.36
N THR A 163 7.80 22.06 -3.09
CA THR A 163 9.04 21.91 -2.34
C THR A 163 8.82 21.17 -1.01
N ILE A 164 9.79 20.37 -0.59
CA ILE A 164 9.78 19.67 0.71
C ILE A 164 10.76 20.37 1.65
N LYS A 165 10.26 20.90 2.76
CA LYS A 165 11.07 21.61 3.75
C LYS A 165 10.49 21.43 5.16
N GLU A 166 11.29 21.71 6.20
CA GLU A 166 10.76 21.83 7.54
C GLU A 166 10.10 23.20 7.72
N LEU A 167 8.89 23.21 8.24
CA LEU A 167 8.16 24.43 8.57
C LEU A 167 8.67 25.00 9.89
N LYS A 168 9.10 26.25 9.89
CA LYS A 168 9.47 27.00 11.09
C LYS A 168 8.61 28.26 11.21
N ILE A 169 7.80 28.32 12.26
CA ILE A 169 6.93 29.45 12.55
C ILE A 169 7.54 30.24 13.72
N ASN A 170 7.86 31.50 13.48
CA ASN A 170 8.30 32.46 14.46
C ASN A 170 7.25 33.56 14.62
N GLN A 171 7.38 34.40 15.65
CA GLN A 171 6.45 35.51 15.92
C GLN A 171 6.30 36.52 14.74
N GLN A 172 7.32 36.61 13.89
CA GLN A 172 7.38 37.61 12.81
C GLN A 172 7.38 36.98 11.40
N ASN A 173 7.80 35.73 11.25
CA ASN A 173 8.02 35.10 9.94
C ASN A 173 7.68 33.60 9.95
N VAL A 174 7.27 33.13 8.79
CA VAL A 174 7.20 31.72 8.47
C VAL A 174 8.38 31.37 7.56
N LEU A 175 9.13 30.37 7.93
CA LEU A 175 10.33 29.93 7.25
C LEU A 175 10.19 28.51 6.78
N LEU A 176 10.73 28.20 5.63
CA LEU A 176 10.94 26.83 5.17
C LEU A 176 12.43 26.52 5.22
N LEU A 177 12.78 25.60 6.12
CA LEU A 177 14.18 25.25 6.40
C LEU A 177 14.61 24.02 5.63
N PRO A 178 15.67 24.10 4.82
CA PRO A 178 16.34 22.93 4.29
C PRO A 178 17.14 22.22 5.39
N HIS A 179 17.27 20.92 5.29
CA HIS A 179 18.16 20.10 6.12
C HIS A 179 19.12 19.31 5.23
N SER A 180 20.10 20.00 4.71
CA SER A 180 21.05 19.43 3.75
C SER A 180 22.49 19.42 4.25
N SER A 181 23.26 18.44 3.77
CA SER A 181 24.71 18.44 3.85
C SER A 181 25.33 19.50 2.94
N ASN A 182 24.64 19.86 1.85
CA ASN A 182 25.02 20.94 0.95
C ASN A 182 24.64 22.31 1.53
N LYS A 183 25.63 23.16 1.77
CA LYS A 183 25.45 24.49 2.36
C LYS A 183 24.87 25.55 1.41
N GLU A 184 24.70 25.23 0.14
CA GLU A 184 24.09 26.13 -0.85
C GLU A 184 22.57 26.31 -0.62
N HIS A 185 21.93 25.34 0.03
CA HIS A 185 20.52 25.46 0.38
C HIS A 185 20.32 26.44 1.52
N THR A 186 19.58 27.48 1.27
CA THR A 186 19.24 28.53 2.25
C THR A 186 17.78 28.47 2.67
N PRO A 187 17.44 28.94 3.88
CA PRO A 187 16.05 29.06 4.31
C PRO A 187 15.25 29.96 3.38
N ILE A 188 14.02 29.58 3.09
CA ILE A 188 13.07 30.38 2.33
C ILE A 188 12.20 31.15 3.34
N ILE A 189 12.24 32.48 3.28
CA ILE A 189 11.38 33.34 4.10
C ILE A 189 10.09 33.55 3.32
N LEU A 190 8.97 33.11 3.90
CA LEU A 190 7.66 33.25 3.29
C LEU A 190 7.08 34.61 3.67
N SER A 191 6.92 35.48 2.68
CA SER A 191 6.32 36.79 2.88
C SER A 191 4.84 36.83 2.56
N LYS A 192 4.37 36.06 1.56
CA LYS A 192 2.95 35.87 1.17
C LYS A 192 2.82 34.65 0.24
N ASP A 193 1.60 34.14 0.14
CA ASP A 193 1.13 33.22 -0.92
C ASP A 193 1.85 31.86 -1.06
N PHE A 194 2.06 31.14 0.06
CA PHE A 194 2.38 29.72 -0.01
C PHE A 194 1.16 28.88 0.42
N LYS A 195 1.07 27.68 -0.09
CA LYS A 195 0.02 26.73 0.28
C LYS A 195 0.65 25.44 0.77
N VAL A 196 0.29 25.04 2.02
CA VAL A 196 0.61 23.70 2.50
C VAL A 196 -0.26 22.70 1.74
N GLN A 197 0.38 21.73 1.11
CA GLN A 197 -0.29 20.63 0.42
C GLN A 197 -0.45 19.41 1.33
N GLY A 198 0.45 19.24 2.29
CA GLY A 198 0.41 18.17 3.26
C GLY A 198 1.67 18.06 4.12
N VAL A 199 1.61 17.13 5.07
CA VAL A 199 2.69 16.82 6.00
C VAL A 199 3.30 15.46 5.61
N VAL A 200 4.61 15.39 5.57
CA VAL A 200 5.37 14.16 5.29
C VAL A 200 5.22 13.19 6.45
N ILE A 201 4.84 11.96 6.14
CA ILE A 201 4.66 10.88 7.12
C ILE A 201 5.90 9.98 7.15
N THR A 202 6.40 9.60 5.99
CA THR A 202 7.57 8.72 5.86
C THR A 202 8.13 8.79 4.44
N THR A 203 9.31 8.21 4.25
CA THR A 203 9.96 8.04 2.95
C THR A 203 10.09 6.54 2.62
N ILE A 204 10.09 6.22 1.34
CA ILE A 204 10.38 4.89 0.79
C ILE A 204 11.63 5.03 -0.07
N PRO A 205 12.79 4.57 0.43
CA PRO A 205 14.06 4.75 -0.26
C PRO A 205 14.12 3.99 -1.60
N GLY A 206 14.70 4.64 -2.62
CA GLY A 206 15.14 3.97 -3.84
C GLY A 206 14.05 3.20 -4.60
N TYR A 207 12.79 3.61 -4.53
CA TYR A 207 11.71 2.95 -5.27
C TYR A 207 11.88 3.21 -6.77
N THR A 208 12.29 2.18 -7.50
CA THR A 208 12.19 2.10 -8.97
C THR A 208 10.97 1.21 -9.28
N PRO A 209 9.94 1.73 -10.01
CA PRO A 209 8.77 0.94 -10.36
C PRO A 209 9.09 -0.22 -11.29
#